data_6472af5499d56f87ce932639ea88baa1
#
_entry.id   6472af5499d56f87ce932639ea88baa1
#
_cell.length_a   1.000
_cell.length_b   1.000
_cell.length_c   1.000
_cell.angle_alpha   90.00
_cell.angle_beta   90.00
_cell.angle_gamma   90.00
#
_symmetry.space_group_name_H-M   'P 1'
#
loop_
_entity.id
_entity.type
_entity.pdbx_description
1 polymer ?
#
loop_
_entity_poly.entity_id
_entity_poly.type
_entity_poly.pdbx_seq_one_letter_code
_entity_poly.pdbx_strand_id
1 'polypeptide(L)'
;MLPRRIILLIICTLLLFLGIYTWNQRTGQWDRLCAAVGLEFTGGIMRGFASVEDTVLGAWCDYVDLRNVREENKALKERMRILEQRLADTREGMAELERLRRLMHLEYPASWQARASRVLAWRMGPNAALSTVMLSSGYMNGASPGTPVTSWEGVVGRVLKAGPSTSVALLLTDTGSRVAVVTSEGRVQGILAGGGPGLPLELRFVRQNAPVRVGELLVTSGVDSCFPKGIPVARVTAISTGGASRSGASVLEIQAEPLVDFHSLEEVFLLQRPADSITPESDAVYTRRTPLLEKPEEPAPEAEAGR
;
A
#
# COMPACT_ATOMS: atom_id res chain seq x y z
N MET A 1 -40.78 -38.26 -90.74
CA MET A 1 -40.16 -39.45 -90.01
C MET A 1 -39.51 -39.09 -88.65
N LEU A 2 -39.35 -37.82 -88.35
CA LEU A 2 -38.77 -37.34 -87.05
C LEU A 2 -39.61 -37.63 -85.77
N PRO A 3 -40.95 -37.48 -85.77
CA PRO A 3 -41.72 -37.59 -84.53
C PRO A 3 -41.73 -38.99 -83.93
N ARG A 4 -41.69 -40.04 -84.80
CA ARG A 4 -41.65 -41.43 -84.30
C ARG A 4 -40.36 -41.78 -83.53
N ARG A 5 -39.21 -41.24 -83.92
CA ARG A 5 -37.91 -41.48 -83.26
C ARG A 5 -37.84 -40.75 -81.93
N ILE A 6 -38.40 -39.55 -81.79
CA ILE A 6 -38.47 -38.78 -80.57
C ILE A 6 -39.39 -39.48 -79.55
N ILE A 7 -40.58 -39.96 -80.01
CA ILE A 7 -41.50 -40.72 -79.15
C ILE A 7 -40.84 -42.00 -78.64
N LEU A 8 -40.12 -42.74 -79.51
CA LEU A 8 -39.39 -43.93 -79.14
C LEU A 8 -38.28 -43.63 -78.05
N LEU A 9 -37.55 -42.50 -78.21
CA LEU A 9 -36.54 -42.10 -77.25
C LEU A 9 -37.19 -41.73 -75.89
N ILE A 10 -38.30 -41.02 -75.88
CA ILE A 10 -39.05 -40.67 -74.69
C ILE A 10 -39.54 -41.94 -73.95
N ILE A 11 -40.11 -42.90 -74.68
CA ILE A 11 -40.57 -44.16 -74.11
C ILE A 11 -39.37 -44.96 -73.54
N CYS A 12 -38.26 -45.03 -74.28
CA CYS A 12 -37.05 -45.73 -73.83
C CYS A 12 -36.44 -45.09 -72.57
N THR A 13 -36.36 -43.77 -72.49
CA THR A 13 -35.89 -43.04 -71.27
C THR A 13 -36.88 -43.21 -70.13
N LEU A 14 -38.17 -43.23 -70.37
CA LEU A 14 -39.19 -43.46 -69.34
C LEU A 14 -39.11 -44.88 -68.76
N LEU A 15 -38.96 -45.93 -69.68
CA LEU A 15 -38.78 -47.33 -69.25
C LEU A 15 -37.45 -47.52 -68.49
N LEU A 16 -36.38 -46.85 -68.90
CA LEU A 16 -35.11 -46.89 -68.24
C LEU A 16 -35.20 -46.25 -66.84
N PHE A 17 -35.88 -45.12 -66.76
CA PHE A 17 -36.15 -44.42 -65.48
C PHE A 17 -37.03 -45.35 -64.57
N LEU A 18 -38.08 -45.93 -65.09
CA LEU A 18 -38.97 -46.83 -64.35
C LEU A 18 -38.18 -48.09 -63.89
N GLY A 19 -37.31 -48.65 -64.72
CA GLY A 19 -36.42 -49.77 -64.38
C GLY A 19 -35.46 -49.44 -63.24
N ILE A 20 -34.81 -48.27 -63.32
CA ILE A 20 -33.91 -47.79 -62.26
C ILE A 20 -34.70 -47.52 -60.98
N TYR A 21 -35.92 -46.92 -61.09
CA TYR A 21 -36.75 -46.63 -59.94
C TYR A 21 -37.25 -47.91 -59.24
N THR A 22 -37.70 -48.94 -59.98
CA THR A 22 -38.11 -50.22 -59.44
C THR A 22 -36.95 -51.01 -58.85
N TRP A 23 -35.76 -50.93 -59.46
CA TRP A 23 -34.54 -51.54 -58.90
C TRP A 23 -34.13 -50.85 -57.56
N ASN A 24 -34.27 -49.52 -57.52
CA ASN A 24 -33.96 -48.77 -56.28
C ASN A 24 -34.92 -49.11 -55.14
N GLN A 25 -36.21 -49.31 -55.44
CA GLN A 25 -37.21 -49.74 -54.46
C GLN A 25 -36.92 -51.16 -53.92
N ARG A 26 -36.29 -52.02 -54.72
CA ARG A 26 -35.94 -53.40 -54.30
C ARG A 26 -34.62 -53.52 -53.54
N THR A 27 -33.65 -52.67 -53.83
CA THR A 27 -32.27 -52.77 -53.28
C THR A 27 -31.94 -51.74 -52.21
N GLY A 28 -32.66 -50.61 -52.17
CA GLY A 28 -32.44 -49.55 -51.17
C GLY A 28 -30.98 -48.98 -51.18
N GLN A 29 -30.26 -49.26 -52.25
CA GLN A 29 -28.83 -48.86 -52.32
C GLN A 29 -28.65 -47.36 -52.55
N TRP A 30 -29.56 -46.72 -53.33
CA TRP A 30 -29.51 -45.29 -53.56
C TRP A 30 -29.85 -44.47 -52.33
N ASP A 31 -30.77 -44.96 -51.49
CA ASP A 31 -31.10 -44.30 -50.22
C ASP A 31 -29.93 -44.34 -49.25
N ARG A 32 -29.16 -45.45 -49.24
CA ARG A 32 -27.94 -45.53 -48.42
C ARG A 32 -26.81 -44.67 -48.97
N LEU A 33 -26.66 -44.58 -50.30
CA LEU A 33 -25.68 -43.71 -50.92
C LEU A 33 -26.06 -42.24 -50.74
N CYS A 34 -27.31 -41.86 -50.95
CA CYS A 34 -27.76 -40.50 -50.73
C CYS A 34 -27.70 -40.12 -49.25
N ALA A 35 -28.01 -41.00 -48.32
CA ALA A 35 -27.85 -40.77 -46.91
C ALA A 35 -26.38 -40.63 -46.49
N ALA A 36 -25.49 -41.46 -47.00
CA ALA A 36 -24.07 -41.40 -46.67
C ALA A 36 -23.39 -40.15 -47.25
N VAL A 37 -23.65 -39.84 -48.51
CA VAL A 37 -23.12 -38.63 -49.18
C VAL A 37 -23.73 -37.36 -48.62
N GLY A 38 -25.06 -37.39 -48.36
CA GLY A 38 -25.75 -36.23 -47.76
C GLY A 38 -25.26 -35.91 -46.34
N LEU A 39 -25.05 -36.95 -45.50
CA LEU A 39 -24.53 -36.76 -44.15
C LEU A 39 -23.06 -36.29 -44.13
N GLU A 40 -22.24 -36.84 -45.01
CA GLU A 40 -20.84 -36.36 -45.10
C GLU A 40 -20.72 -34.96 -45.67
N PHE A 41 -21.56 -34.64 -46.68
CA PHE A 41 -21.57 -33.29 -47.28
C PHE A 41 -22.07 -32.23 -46.30
N THR A 42 -23.21 -32.50 -45.59
CA THR A 42 -23.71 -31.61 -44.55
C THR A 42 -22.77 -31.53 -43.35
N GLY A 43 -22.19 -32.64 -42.91
CA GLY A 43 -21.20 -32.68 -41.84
C GLY A 43 -19.89 -31.93 -42.18
N GLY A 44 -19.45 -32.03 -43.45
CA GLY A 44 -18.30 -31.29 -43.94
C GLY A 44 -18.52 -29.78 -44.01
N ILE A 45 -19.68 -29.38 -44.52
CA ILE A 45 -20.06 -27.96 -44.58
C ILE A 45 -20.20 -27.36 -43.17
N MET A 46 -20.87 -28.07 -42.24
CA MET A 46 -21.01 -27.57 -40.87
C MET A 46 -19.65 -27.48 -40.13
N ARG A 47 -18.76 -28.47 -40.33
CA ARG A 47 -17.41 -28.36 -39.77
C ARG A 47 -16.58 -27.23 -40.40
N GLY A 48 -16.76 -27.00 -41.72
CA GLY A 48 -16.13 -25.87 -42.40
C GLY A 48 -16.64 -24.52 -41.89
N PHE A 49 -17.95 -24.36 -41.68
CA PHE A 49 -18.51 -23.13 -41.12
C PHE A 49 -18.05 -22.88 -39.67
N ALA A 50 -18.07 -23.90 -38.83
CA ALA A 50 -17.61 -23.78 -37.43
C ALA A 50 -16.12 -23.38 -37.35
N SER A 51 -15.25 -23.94 -38.20
CA SER A 51 -13.84 -23.57 -38.22
C SER A 51 -13.57 -22.16 -38.75
N VAL A 52 -14.40 -21.67 -39.64
CA VAL A 52 -14.31 -20.28 -40.17
C VAL A 52 -14.80 -19.30 -39.10
N GLU A 53 -15.87 -19.62 -38.42
CA GLU A 53 -16.41 -18.76 -37.34
C GLU A 53 -15.40 -18.59 -36.20
N ASP A 54 -14.79 -19.69 -35.72
CA ASP A 54 -13.75 -19.63 -34.70
C ASP A 54 -12.49 -18.85 -35.16
N THR A 55 -12.12 -19.00 -36.42
CA THR A 55 -10.95 -18.30 -36.97
C THR A 55 -11.21 -16.79 -37.15
N VAL A 56 -12.39 -16.42 -37.61
CA VAL A 56 -12.74 -15.01 -37.83
C VAL A 56 -12.99 -14.30 -36.51
N LEU A 57 -13.68 -14.95 -35.57
CA LEU A 57 -13.89 -14.38 -34.21
C LEU A 57 -12.57 -14.27 -33.46
N GLY A 58 -11.69 -15.29 -33.53
CA GLY A 58 -10.35 -15.23 -32.95
C GLY A 58 -9.51 -14.09 -33.52
N ALA A 59 -9.42 -13.96 -34.85
CA ALA A 59 -8.68 -12.88 -35.48
C ALA A 59 -9.26 -11.48 -35.19
N TRP A 60 -10.58 -11.39 -35.01
CA TRP A 60 -11.23 -10.13 -34.64
C TRP A 60 -10.94 -9.75 -33.19
N CYS A 61 -11.01 -10.71 -32.26
CA CYS A 61 -10.64 -10.49 -30.86
C CYS A 61 -9.15 -10.10 -30.75
N ASP A 62 -8.26 -10.80 -31.41
CA ASP A 62 -6.83 -10.50 -31.43
C ASP A 62 -6.56 -9.10 -32.03
N TYR A 63 -7.30 -8.70 -33.05
CA TYR A 63 -7.16 -7.36 -33.64
C TYR A 63 -7.64 -6.25 -32.71
N VAL A 64 -8.76 -6.44 -32.02
CA VAL A 64 -9.30 -5.49 -31.03
C VAL A 64 -8.38 -5.40 -29.81
N ASP A 65 -7.92 -6.56 -29.30
CA ASP A 65 -6.96 -6.59 -28.19
C ASP A 65 -5.62 -5.93 -28.57
N LEU A 66 -5.13 -6.17 -29.77
CA LEU A 66 -3.90 -5.53 -30.24
C LEU A 66 -4.03 -4.00 -30.34
N ARG A 67 -5.22 -3.50 -30.66
CA ARG A 67 -5.50 -2.07 -30.70
C ARG A 67 -5.55 -1.49 -29.28
N ASN A 68 -6.24 -2.14 -28.35
CA ASN A 68 -6.33 -1.74 -26.95
C ASN A 68 -4.93 -1.74 -26.30
N VAL A 69 -4.15 -2.81 -26.51
CA VAL A 69 -2.76 -2.92 -26.01
C VAL A 69 -1.88 -1.80 -26.59
N ARG A 70 -2.08 -1.41 -27.86
CA ARG A 70 -1.33 -0.29 -28.42
C ARG A 70 -1.70 1.06 -27.81
N GLU A 71 -2.97 1.27 -27.50
CA GLU A 71 -3.45 2.49 -26.84
C GLU A 71 -2.96 2.54 -25.38
N GLU A 72 -3.04 1.44 -24.67
CA GLU A 72 -2.47 1.31 -23.32
C GLU A 72 -0.95 1.52 -23.30
N ASN A 73 -0.23 0.95 -24.27
CA ASN A 73 1.21 1.13 -24.38
C ASN A 73 1.58 2.60 -24.65
N LYS A 74 0.79 3.31 -25.48
CA LYS A 74 0.97 4.74 -25.68
C LYS A 74 0.70 5.54 -24.41
N ALA A 75 -0.40 5.22 -23.71
CA ALA A 75 -0.76 5.89 -22.48
C ALA A 75 0.28 5.64 -21.37
N LEU A 76 0.79 4.40 -21.25
CA LEU A 76 1.86 4.06 -20.33
C LEU A 76 3.17 4.79 -20.66
N LYS A 77 3.56 4.83 -21.93
CA LYS A 77 4.76 5.58 -22.36
C LYS A 77 4.65 7.07 -22.07
N GLU A 78 3.48 7.66 -22.28
CA GLU A 78 3.27 9.08 -21.97
C GLU A 78 3.30 9.33 -20.45
N ARG A 79 2.71 8.43 -19.65
CA ARG A 79 2.83 8.51 -18.18
C ARG A 79 4.28 8.36 -17.72
N MET A 80 5.04 7.42 -18.29
CA MET A 80 6.46 7.28 -18.01
C MET A 80 7.22 8.58 -18.33
N ARG A 81 6.99 9.18 -19.50
CA ARG A 81 7.62 10.42 -19.90
C ARG A 81 7.32 11.57 -18.92
N ILE A 82 6.07 11.72 -18.49
CA ILE A 82 5.68 12.73 -17.50
C ILE A 82 6.35 12.48 -16.15
N LEU A 83 6.43 11.22 -15.71
CA LEU A 83 7.10 10.86 -14.45
C LEU A 83 8.62 11.10 -14.53
N GLU A 84 9.26 10.75 -15.64
CA GLU A 84 10.67 11.00 -15.88
C GLU A 84 10.97 12.50 -15.88
N GLN A 85 10.11 13.30 -16.52
CA GLN A 85 10.24 14.76 -16.50
C GLN A 85 10.12 15.30 -15.08
N ARG A 86 9.11 14.87 -14.30
CA ARG A 86 8.97 15.28 -12.89
C ARG A 86 10.16 14.87 -12.03
N LEU A 87 10.72 13.67 -12.29
CA LEU A 87 11.94 13.22 -11.61
C LEU A 87 13.16 14.07 -11.99
N ALA A 88 13.28 14.49 -13.26
CA ALA A 88 14.33 15.37 -13.70
C ALA A 88 14.23 16.75 -13.03
N ASP A 89 13.02 17.35 -13.02
CA ASP A 89 12.76 18.65 -12.38
C ASP A 89 13.05 18.61 -10.87
N THR A 90 12.63 17.52 -10.19
CA THR A 90 12.93 17.35 -8.75
C THR A 90 14.42 17.16 -8.48
N ARG A 91 15.14 16.43 -9.33
CA ARG A 91 16.59 16.24 -9.20
C ARG A 91 17.34 17.56 -9.39
N GLU A 92 16.93 18.36 -10.36
CA GLU A 92 17.51 19.68 -10.60
C GLU A 92 17.27 20.61 -9.41
N GLY A 93 16.04 20.66 -8.86
CA GLY A 93 15.72 21.41 -7.66
C GLY A 93 16.51 20.95 -6.43
N MET A 94 16.74 19.64 -6.26
CA MET A 94 17.57 19.11 -5.19
C MET A 94 19.05 19.48 -5.37
N ALA A 95 19.56 19.43 -6.59
CA ALA A 95 20.95 19.83 -6.89
C ALA A 95 21.18 21.31 -6.63
N GLU A 96 20.20 22.16 -6.95
CA GLU A 96 20.25 23.59 -6.65
C GLU A 96 20.22 23.85 -5.14
N LEU A 97 19.32 23.19 -4.40
CA LEU A 97 19.29 23.24 -2.93
C LEU A 97 20.61 22.82 -2.31
N GLU A 98 21.22 21.76 -2.82
CA GLU A 98 22.52 21.29 -2.32
C GLU A 98 23.65 22.29 -2.61
N ARG A 99 23.62 22.90 -3.79
CA ARG A 99 24.55 23.97 -4.15
C ARG A 99 24.39 25.19 -3.24
N LEU A 100 23.15 25.63 -2.97
CA LEU A 100 22.86 26.73 -2.07
C LEU A 100 23.28 26.41 -0.63
N ARG A 101 23.04 25.20 -0.13
CA ARG A 101 23.50 24.75 1.19
C ARG A 101 25.02 24.78 1.32
N ARG A 102 25.75 24.31 0.31
CA ARG A 102 27.23 24.40 0.28
C ARG A 102 27.72 25.82 0.33
N LEU A 103 27.08 26.74 -0.38
CA LEU A 103 27.42 28.16 -0.36
C LEU A 103 27.14 28.80 1.01
N MET A 104 26.12 28.34 1.72
CA MET A 104 25.78 28.82 3.07
C MET A 104 26.53 28.08 4.20
N HIS A 105 27.44 27.16 3.91
CA HIS A 105 28.16 26.31 4.89
C HIS A 105 27.21 25.58 5.85
N LEU A 106 26.01 25.22 5.39
CA LEU A 106 25.05 24.44 6.17
C LEU A 106 25.47 22.97 6.15
N GLU A 107 25.73 22.42 7.34
CA GLU A 107 26.00 21.01 7.53
C GLU A 107 24.81 20.15 7.07
N TYR A 108 25.11 19.05 6.40
CA TYR A 108 24.11 18.08 5.93
C TYR A 108 23.45 17.41 7.14
N PRO A 109 22.14 17.35 7.23
CA PRO A 109 21.51 16.53 8.27
C PRO A 109 21.92 15.08 8.06
N ALA A 110 22.46 14.46 9.10
CA ALA A 110 22.92 13.09 9.08
C ALA A 110 21.88 12.16 8.46
N SER A 111 22.27 11.32 7.50
CA SER A 111 21.39 10.38 6.83
C SER A 111 21.01 9.25 7.77
N TRP A 112 19.72 9.10 8.03
CA TRP A 112 19.20 7.99 8.80
C TRP A 112 19.33 6.67 8.02
N GLN A 113 19.70 5.60 8.74
CA GLN A 113 19.78 4.26 8.16
C GLN A 113 18.51 3.49 8.46
N ALA A 114 17.87 2.94 7.43
CA ALA A 114 16.70 2.09 7.57
C ALA A 114 17.13 0.62 7.64
N ARG A 115 16.68 -0.09 8.68
CA ARG A 115 16.90 -1.52 8.85
C ARG A 115 15.55 -2.23 8.90
N ALA A 116 15.32 -3.18 8.01
CA ALA A 116 14.09 -3.96 7.97
C ALA A 116 13.97 -4.89 9.19
N SER A 117 12.76 -5.01 9.71
CA SER A 117 12.39 -5.90 10.81
C SER A 117 11.00 -6.47 10.54
N ARG A 118 10.79 -7.76 10.87
CA ARG A 118 9.50 -8.40 10.73
C ARG A 118 8.66 -8.26 11.99
N VAL A 119 7.37 -8.12 11.82
CA VAL A 119 6.39 -8.15 12.90
C VAL A 119 6.20 -9.61 13.36
N LEU A 120 6.41 -9.88 14.63
CA LEU A 120 6.28 -11.22 15.23
C LEU A 120 4.92 -11.44 15.87
N ALA A 121 4.40 -10.42 16.55
CA ALA A 121 3.16 -10.54 17.30
C ALA A 121 2.56 -9.17 17.61
N TRP A 122 1.25 -9.17 17.80
CA TRP A 122 0.47 -8.00 18.17
C TRP A 122 0.04 -8.06 19.62
N ARG A 123 -0.03 -6.92 20.29
CA ARG A 123 -0.54 -6.78 21.67
C ARG A 123 0.03 -7.78 22.66
N MET A 124 1.34 -7.89 22.73
CA MET A 124 1.99 -8.76 23.72
C MET A 124 2.48 -7.96 24.93
N GLY A 125 2.18 -8.47 26.11
CA GLY A 125 2.72 -7.96 27.37
C GLY A 125 1.69 -7.91 28.50
N PRO A 126 2.13 -7.70 29.73
CA PRO A 126 1.25 -7.60 30.91
C PRO A 126 0.29 -6.41 30.85
N ASN A 127 0.59 -5.41 29.97
CA ASN A 127 -0.26 -4.27 29.73
C ASN A 127 -0.95 -4.40 28.34
N ALA A 128 -1.88 -5.34 28.22
CA ALA A 128 -2.72 -5.50 27.01
C ALA A 128 -3.54 -4.25 26.66
N ALA A 129 -3.55 -3.25 27.53
CA ALA A 129 -4.16 -1.94 27.30
C ALA A 129 -3.37 -1.07 26.30
N LEU A 130 -2.06 -1.34 26.13
CA LEU A 130 -1.24 -0.60 25.17
C LEU A 130 -1.34 -1.20 23.77
N SER A 131 -1.45 -0.35 22.77
CA SER A 131 -1.35 -0.75 21.35
C SER A 131 0.12 -0.93 21.00
N THR A 132 0.62 -2.17 21.11
CA THR A 132 2.02 -2.51 20.88
C THR A 132 2.19 -3.63 19.88
N VAL A 133 3.36 -3.70 19.26
CA VAL A 133 3.77 -4.73 18.33
C VAL A 133 5.16 -5.24 18.68
N MET A 134 5.39 -6.56 18.59
CA MET A 134 6.69 -7.18 18.79
C MET A 134 7.41 -7.32 17.45
N LEU A 135 8.67 -6.91 17.42
CA LEU A 135 9.54 -6.90 16.25
C LEU A 135 10.66 -7.93 16.39
N SER A 136 11.12 -8.49 15.28
CA SER A 136 12.21 -9.46 15.19
C SER A 136 13.61 -8.85 15.35
N SER A 137 13.72 -7.58 15.70
CA SER A 137 14.98 -6.85 15.87
C SER A 137 15.10 -6.34 17.31
N GLY A 138 16.21 -6.63 17.96
CA GLY A 138 16.54 -6.15 19.30
C GLY A 138 17.75 -5.20 19.31
N TYR A 139 18.32 -4.96 20.49
CA TYR A 139 19.47 -4.05 20.63
C TYR A 139 20.72 -4.54 19.87
N MET A 140 20.90 -5.86 19.68
CA MET A 140 21.97 -6.41 18.85
C MET A 140 21.84 -6.00 17.37
N ASN A 141 20.63 -5.69 16.94
CA ASN A 141 20.30 -5.22 15.60
C ASN A 141 20.05 -3.71 15.56
N GLY A 142 20.45 -2.96 16.61
CA GLY A 142 20.36 -1.52 16.69
C GLY A 142 18.98 -0.96 17.05
N ALA A 143 18.06 -1.80 17.54
CA ALA A 143 16.83 -1.32 18.15
C ALA A 143 17.11 -0.83 19.56
N SER A 144 16.81 0.43 19.85
CA SER A 144 16.90 1.03 21.19
C SER A 144 15.57 1.71 21.55
N PRO A 145 15.26 1.89 22.83
CA PRO A 145 14.11 2.69 23.23
C PRO A 145 14.11 4.06 22.56
N GLY A 146 12.98 4.45 21.96
CA GLY A 146 12.86 5.68 21.18
C GLY A 146 13.20 5.53 19.70
N THR A 147 13.76 4.40 19.22
CA THR A 147 14.00 4.19 17.79
C THR A 147 12.69 4.30 17.00
N PRO A 148 12.60 5.15 15.95
CA PRO A 148 11.44 5.24 15.10
C PRO A 148 11.17 3.96 14.33
N VAL A 149 9.90 3.62 14.23
CA VAL A 149 9.41 2.50 13.43
C VAL A 149 8.52 3.05 12.33
N THR A 150 8.84 2.74 11.09
CA THR A 150 8.12 3.20 9.89
C THR A 150 7.76 2.03 8.98
N SER A 151 6.79 2.23 8.14
CA SER A 151 6.51 1.39 6.97
C SER A 151 6.81 2.18 5.69
N TRP A 152 6.55 1.58 4.54
CA TRP A 152 6.62 2.29 3.25
C TRP A 152 5.52 3.35 3.10
N GLU A 153 4.42 3.26 3.85
CA GLU A 153 3.32 4.23 3.84
C GLU A 153 3.56 5.40 4.80
N GLY A 154 4.30 5.19 5.88
CA GLY A 154 4.55 6.23 6.87
C GLY A 154 4.97 5.73 8.24
N VAL A 155 4.70 6.55 9.27
CA VAL A 155 5.07 6.27 10.66
C VAL A 155 4.17 5.19 11.27
N VAL A 156 4.79 4.14 11.79
CA VAL A 156 4.13 3.06 12.56
C VAL A 156 4.12 3.39 14.05
N GLY A 157 5.25 3.88 14.58
CA GLY A 157 5.40 4.17 16.00
C GLY A 157 6.86 4.31 16.43
N ARG A 158 7.16 3.93 17.67
CA ARG A 158 8.53 3.95 18.21
C ARG A 158 8.79 2.75 19.12
N VAL A 159 10.03 2.31 19.18
CA VAL A 159 10.44 1.24 20.11
C VAL A 159 10.24 1.71 21.56
N LEU A 160 9.47 0.95 22.34
CA LEU A 160 9.22 1.18 23.76
C LEU A 160 10.29 0.47 24.62
N LYS A 161 10.56 -0.81 24.29
CA LYS A 161 11.55 -1.64 24.98
C LYS A 161 12.28 -2.51 23.96
N ALA A 162 13.57 -2.71 24.15
CA ALA A 162 14.40 -3.59 23.35
C ALA A 162 15.03 -4.68 24.21
N GLY A 163 14.87 -5.94 23.78
CA GLY A 163 15.63 -7.09 24.26
C GLY A 163 16.82 -7.38 23.34
N PRO A 164 17.55 -8.48 23.57
CA PRO A 164 18.72 -8.84 22.75
C PRO A 164 18.40 -9.00 21.26
N SER A 165 17.40 -9.80 20.93
CA SER A 165 17.00 -10.16 19.56
C SER A 165 15.64 -9.65 19.14
N THR A 166 14.81 -9.18 20.08
CA THR A 166 13.44 -8.72 19.83
C THR A 166 13.19 -7.37 20.49
N SER A 167 12.24 -6.60 19.99
CA SER A 167 11.81 -5.36 20.61
C SER A 167 10.29 -5.22 20.58
N VAL A 168 9.77 -4.36 21.46
CA VAL A 168 8.35 -3.99 21.51
C VAL A 168 8.23 -2.54 21.12
N ALA A 169 7.46 -2.27 20.07
CA ALA A 169 7.16 -0.93 19.60
C ALA A 169 5.77 -0.49 20.04
N LEU A 170 5.64 0.76 20.46
CA LEU A 170 4.39 1.44 20.75
C LEU A 170 3.85 2.01 19.41
N LEU A 171 2.61 1.69 19.08
CA LEU A 171 1.97 2.15 17.86
C LEU A 171 1.56 3.63 17.94
N LEU A 172 1.46 4.26 16.79
CA LEU A 172 0.98 5.64 16.66
C LEU A 172 -0.42 5.84 17.24
N THR A 173 -1.29 4.82 17.12
CA THR A 173 -2.68 4.83 17.61
C THR A 173 -2.80 4.71 19.13
N ASP A 174 -1.74 4.37 19.85
CA ASP A 174 -1.78 4.25 21.30
C ASP A 174 -2.04 5.60 21.97
N THR A 175 -2.86 5.61 23.02
CA THR A 175 -3.20 6.83 23.78
C THR A 175 -1.99 7.49 24.44
N GLY A 176 -0.91 6.75 24.69
CA GLY A 176 0.39 7.23 25.17
C GLY A 176 1.33 7.73 24.07
N SER A 177 0.97 7.51 22.80
CA SER A 177 1.79 7.95 21.68
C SER A 177 1.69 9.46 21.45
N ARG A 178 2.84 10.11 21.26
CA ARG A 178 2.94 11.54 20.93
C ARG A 178 4.02 11.69 19.87
N VAL A 179 3.66 12.32 18.76
CA VAL A 179 4.57 12.59 17.64
C VAL A 179 4.47 14.05 17.25
N ALA A 180 5.62 14.73 17.18
CA ALA A 180 5.66 16.11 16.72
C ALA A 180 5.53 16.14 15.20
N VAL A 181 4.48 16.78 14.70
CA VAL A 181 4.14 16.85 13.28
C VAL A 181 4.04 18.28 12.78
N VAL A 182 4.10 18.41 11.47
CA VAL A 182 3.85 19.67 10.76
C VAL A 182 2.96 19.40 9.55
N THR A 183 2.04 20.29 9.24
CA THR A 183 1.23 20.18 8.03
C THR A 183 2.08 20.42 6.79
N SER A 184 1.78 19.73 5.70
CA SER A 184 2.61 19.77 4.47
C SER A 184 2.57 21.12 3.76
N GLU A 185 1.39 21.75 3.69
CA GLU A 185 1.17 23.01 2.99
C GLU A 185 1.30 24.20 3.92
N GLY A 186 0.48 24.24 4.99
CA GLY A 186 0.41 25.35 5.93
C GLY A 186 1.62 25.47 6.86
N ARG A 187 2.48 24.45 6.94
CA ARG A 187 3.65 24.36 7.85
C ARG A 187 3.30 24.60 9.31
N VAL A 188 2.04 24.29 9.68
CA VAL A 188 1.53 24.43 11.05
C VAL A 188 2.06 23.27 11.90
N GLN A 189 2.72 23.62 13.01
CA GLN A 189 3.26 22.65 13.95
C GLN A 189 2.20 22.23 14.98
N GLY A 190 2.23 20.97 15.38
CA GLY A 190 1.39 20.42 16.44
C GLY A 190 1.92 19.08 16.95
N ILE A 191 1.27 18.55 17.96
CA ILE A 191 1.54 17.23 18.51
C ILE A 191 0.40 16.30 18.15
N LEU A 192 0.69 15.27 17.39
CA LEU A 192 -0.25 14.21 17.05
C LEU A 192 -0.28 13.19 18.18
N ALA A 193 -1.46 13.01 18.78
CA ALA A 193 -1.72 12.07 19.85
C ALA A 193 -2.57 10.91 19.35
N GLY A 194 -2.27 9.69 19.80
CA GLY A 194 -3.13 8.54 19.54
C GLY A 194 -4.44 8.64 20.31
N GLY A 195 -5.56 8.33 19.66
CA GLY A 195 -6.89 8.28 20.27
C GLY A 195 -7.22 6.94 20.92
N GLY A 196 -6.48 5.90 20.60
CA GLY A 196 -6.75 4.51 20.99
C GLY A 196 -7.13 3.63 19.79
N PRO A 197 -7.29 2.32 19.99
CA PRO A 197 -7.64 1.39 18.91
C PRO A 197 -8.98 1.76 18.26
N GLY A 198 -8.95 1.93 16.93
CA GLY A 198 -10.15 2.27 16.15
C GLY A 198 -10.65 3.70 16.29
N LEU A 199 -9.97 4.56 17.07
CA LEU A 199 -10.28 5.98 17.20
C LEU A 199 -9.33 6.82 16.34
N PRO A 200 -9.79 7.99 15.85
CA PRO A 200 -8.94 8.90 15.11
C PRO A 200 -7.80 9.45 15.97
N LEU A 201 -6.73 9.85 15.32
CA LEU A 201 -5.64 10.58 15.95
C LEU A 201 -6.07 12.04 16.18
N GLU A 202 -5.56 12.64 17.23
CA GLU A 202 -5.85 14.03 17.58
C GLU A 202 -4.61 14.91 17.39
N LEU A 203 -4.70 15.93 16.57
CA LEU A 203 -3.67 16.95 16.46
C LEU A 203 -3.95 18.08 17.45
N ARG A 204 -3.06 18.20 18.42
CA ARG A 204 -3.17 19.12 19.55
C ARG A 204 -2.18 20.29 19.42
N PHE A 205 -2.44 21.35 20.18
CA PHE A 205 -1.61 22.56 20.27
C PHE A 205 -1.57 23.40 18.98
N VAL A 206 -2.63 23.33 18.18
CA VAL A 206 -2.78 24.14 16.98
C VAL A 206 -3.55 25.42 17.31
N ARG A 207 -3.01 26.59 16.91
CA ARG A 207 -3.66 27.88 17.11
C ARG A 207 -4.94 27.96 16.28
N GLN A 208 -5.96 28.69 16.79
CA GLN A 208 -7.26 28.82 16.14
C GLN A 208 -7.18 29.41 14.72
N ASN A 209 -6.25 30.31 14.47
CA ASN A 209 -6.10 30.98 13.17
C ASN A 209 -5.09 30.28 12.26
N ALA A 210 -4.71 29.01 12.57
CA ALA A 210 -3.74 28.28 11.76
C ALA A 210 -4.38 27.82 10.42
N PRO A 211 -3.68 27.99 9.29
CA PRO A 211 -4.20 27.62 7.97
C PRO A 211 -4.10 26.09 7.74
N VAL A 212 -4.93 25.33 8.45
CA VAL A 212 -5.03 23.87 8.27
C VAL A 212 -6.27 23.54 7.45
N ARG A 213 -6.16 22.58 6.53
CA ARG A 213 -7.27 22.14 5.67
C ARG A 213 -7.59 20.67 5.88
N VAL A 214 -8.84 20.30 5.72
CA VAL A 214 -9.26 18.90 5.65
C VAL A 214 -8.63 18.26 4.40
N GLY A 215 -8.10 17.04 4.55
CA GLY A 215 -7.35 16.33 3.51
C GLY A 215 -5.84 16.63 3.50
N GLU A 216 -5.37 17.63 4.27
CA GLU A 216 -3.95 17.97 4.32
C GLU A 216 -3.12 16.86 4.97
N LEU A 217 -1.92 16.64 4.43
CA LEU A 217 -1.00 15.63 4.91
C LEU A 217 -0.21 16.15 6.12
N LEU A 218 -0.10 15.34 7.16
CA LEU A 218 0.75 15.57 8.31
C LEU A 218 2.05 14.77 8.14
N VAL A 219 3.16 15.47 8.33
CA VAL A 219 4.50 14.87 8.27
C VAL A 219 5.26 15.13 9.56
N THR A 220 6.24 14.29 9.88
CA THR A 220 7.09 14.49 11.08
C THR A 220 7.85 15.81 10.99
N SER A 221 7.89 16.55 12.11
CA SER A 221 8.57 17.85 12.18
C SER A 221 10.09 17.75 12.35
N GLY A 222 10.58 16.63 12.95
CA GLY A 222 11.97 16.44 13.34
C GLY A 222 12.40 17.18 14.60
N VAL A 223 11.50 17.92 15.25
CA VAL A 223 11.81 18.72 16.46
C VAL A 223 11.99 17.86 17.70
N ASP A 224 11.26 16.74 17.79
CA ASP A 224 11.33 15.80 18.93
C ASP A 224 12.60 14.94 18.94
N SER A 225 13.48 15.13 17.95
CA SER A 225 14.71 14.34 17.78
C SER A 225 14.49 12.82 17.69
N CYS A 226 13.26 12.35 17.85
CA CYS A 226 12.89 10.94 17.73
C CYS A 226 12.74 10.54 16.27
N PHE A 227 12.01 11.34 15.48
CA PHE A 227 11.76 11.06 14.07
C PHE A 227 12.56 11.99 13.16
N PRO A 228 13.09 11.50 12.02
CA PRO A 228 13.59 12.39 10.98
C PRO A 228 12.45 13.25 10.42
N LYS A 229 12.79 14.44 9.93
CA LYS A 229 11.81 15.36 9.36
C LYS A 229 11.27 14.85 8.03
N GLY A 230 9.96 14.99 7.82
CA GLY A 230 9.32 14.80 6.51
C GLY A 230 8.73 13.42 6.26
N ILE A 231 8.70 12.52 7.25
CA ILE A 231 8.03 11.22 7.09
C ILE A 231 6.51 11.41 7.16
N PRO A 232 5.73 10.87 6.21
CA PRO A 232 4.28 10.89 6.25
C PRO A 232 3.74 10.20 7.51
N VAL A 233 2.69 10.76 8.15
CA VAL A 233 2.13 10.24 9.40
C VAL A 233 0.64 9.97 9.26
N ALA A 234 -0.13 11.00 8.92
CA ALA A 234 -1.58 10.95 8.94
C ALA A 234 -2.16 11.98 7.96
N ARG A 235 -3.46 11.88 7.71
CA ARG A 235 -4.24 12.84 6.92
C ARG A 235 -5.32 13.46 7.78
N VAL A 236 -5.48 14.79 7.72
CA VAL A 236 -6.53 15.52 8.42
C VAL A 236 -7.89 15.11 7.88
N THR A 237 -8.79 14.65 8.77
CA THR A 237 -10.15 14.23 8.41
C THR A 237 -11.22 15.23 8.84
N ALA A 238 -11.06 15.85 10.02
CA ALA A 238 -12.01 16.82 10.54
C ALA A 238 -11.31 17.92 11.33
N ILE A 239 -11.88 19.11 11.28
CA ILE A 239 -11.43 20.28 12.05
C ILE A 239 -12.63 20.81 12.79
N SER A 240 -12.54 20.90 14.11
CA SER A 240 -13.55 21.51 14.97
C SER A 240 -12.94 22.64 15.80
N THR A 241 -13.74 23.64 16.06
CA THR A 241 -13.35 24.68 17.01
C THR A 241 -13.50 24.12 18.43
N GLY A 242 -12.38 23.72 19.02
CA GLY A 242 -12.33 23.22 20.40
C GLY A 242 -12.80 24.32 21.34
N GLY A 243 -13.49 23.91 22.41
CA GLY A 243 -13.84 24.81 23.50
C GLY A 243 -12.60 25.47 24.13
N ALA A 244 -12.78 26.56 24.83
CA ALA A 244 -11.69 27.26 25.50
C ALA A 244 -10.85 26.31 26.35
N SER A 245 -9.57 26.21 26.03
CA SER A 245 -8.59 25.51 26.86
C SER A 245 -8.61 26.12 28.28
N ARG A 246 -8.26 25.32 29.30
CA ARG A 246 -8.11 25.80 30.70
C ARG A 246 -7.24 27.06 30.85
N SER A 247 -6.43 27.39 29.87
CA SER A 247 -5.56 28.58 29.80
C SER A 247 -6.19 29.75 29.04
N GLY A 248 -7.47 29.70 28.64
CA GLY A 248 -8.15 30.77 27.93
C GLY A 248 -7.75 30.92 26.44
N ALA A 249 -6.81 30.15 25.95
CA ALA A 249 -6.44 30.16 24.55
C ALA A 249 -7.40 29.26 23.75
N SER A 250 -7.99 29.84 22.70
CA SER A 250 -8.81 29.07 21.76
C SER A 250 -7.90 28.21 20.87
N VAL A 251 -8.09 26.89 20.93
CA VAL A 251 -7.29 25.90 20.23
C VAL A 251 -8.20 25.15 19.26
N LEU A 252 -7.67 24.81 18.08
CA LEU A 252 -8.36 23.90 17.15
C LEU A 252 -8.23 22.46 17.63
N GLU A 253 -9.31 21.73 17.56
CA GLU A 253 -9.35 20.28 17.73
C GLU A 253 -9.43 19.65 16.35
N ILE A 254 -8.34 18.97 15.95
CA ILE A 254 -8.18 18.44 14.61
C ILE A 254 -8.06 16.92 14.71
N GLN A 255 -8.93 16.23 13.99
CA GLN A 255 -8.88 14.78 13.87
C GLN A 255 -8.11 14.40 12.60
N ALA A 256 -7.33 13.32 12.70
CA ALA A 256 -6.55 12.80 11.60
C ALA A 256 -6.61 11.28 11.57
N GLU A 257 -6.54 10.72 10.38
CA GLU A 257 -6.48 9.28 10.13
C GLU A 257 -5.05 8.89 9.78
N PRO A 258 -4.50 7.83 10.38
CA PRO A 258 -3.16 7.35 10.05
C PRO A 258 -3.12 6.87 8.61
N LEU A 259 -1.97 7.04 7.93
CA LEU A 259 -1.78 6.55 6.56
C LEU A 259 -1.52 5.05 6.52
N VAL A 260 -0.97 4.52 7.60
CA VAL A 260 -0.57 3.12 7.73
C VAL A 260 -1.74 2.28 8.20
N ASP A 261 -2.02 1.18 7.50
CA ASP A 261 -2.94 0.16 7.99
C ASP A 261 -2.23 -0.76 8.99
N PHE A 262 -2.55 -0.58 10.27
CA PHE A 262 -1.93 -1.36 11.34
C PHE A 262 -2.35 -2.83 11.37
N HIS A 263 -3.41 -3.23 10.68
CA HIS A 263 -3.87 -4.63 10.68
C HIS A 263 -3.12 -5.51 9.68
N SER A 264 -2.56 -4.91 8.64
CA SER A 264 -1.86 -5.60 7.54
C SER A 264 -0.33 -5.52 7.62
N LEU A 265 0.24 -4.96 8.72
CA LEU A 265 1.68 -4.80 8.86
C LEU A 265 2.40 -6.13 9.09
N GLU A 266 3.22 -6.54 8.14
CA GLU A 266 4.11 -7.71 8.23
C GLU A 266 5.57 -7.29 8.42
N GLU A 267 5.98 -6.21 7.75
CA GLU A 267 7.35 -5.71 7.73
C GLU A 267 7.39 -4.22 8.06
N VAL A 268 8.40 -3.82 8.82
CA VAL A 268 8.64 -2.44 9.25
C VAL A 268 10.12 -2.10 9.14
N PHE A 269 10.42 -0.82 9.13
CA PHE A 269 11.77 -0.29 9.12
C PHE A 269 12.09 0.42 10.44
N LEU A 270 13.19 0.02 11.07
CA LEU A 270 13.79 0.72 12.20
C LEU A 270 14.73 1.80 11.64
N LEU A 271 14.46 3.04 11.97
CA LEU A 271 15.31 4.15 11.54
C LEU A 271 16.37 4.43 12.60
N GLN A 272 17.62 4.15 12.26
CA GLN A 272 18.76 4.38 13.13
C GLN A 272 19.41 5.72 12.81
N ARG A 273 19.68 6.49 13.86
CA ARG A 273 20.46 7.73 13.72
C ARG A 273 21.93 7.38 13.53
N PRO A 274 22.66 8.06 12.62
CA PRO A 274 24.10 7.90 12.52
C PRO A 274 24.77 8.21 13.84
N ALA A 275 25.82 7.45 14.17
CA ALA A 275 26.56 7.60 15.45
C ALA A 275 27.13 9.00 15.65
N ASP A 276 27.44 9.70 14.56
CA ASP A 276 28.03 11.05 14.58
C ASP A 276 27.04 12.17 14.97
N SER A 277 25.74 11.86 15.06
CA SER A 277 24.69 12.84 15.41
C SER A 277 24.28 12.78 16.90
N ILE A 278 24.87 11.93 17.68
CA ILE A 278 24.62 11.81 19.11
C ILE A 278 25.44 12.87 19.84
N THR A 279 24.88 14.04 20.06
CA THR A 279 25.39 14.96 21.07
C THR A 279 25.17 14.33 22.43
N PRO A 280 26.20 14.16 23.29
CA PRO A 280 26.08 13.46 24.60
C PRO A 280 25.06 14.13 25.54
N GLU A 281 24.60 15.33 25.23
CA GLU A 281 23.66 16.09 26.05
C GLU A 281 22.19 15.63 25.92
N SER A 282 21.82 14.97 24.81
CA SER A 282 20.44 14.49 24.61
C SER A 282 20.12 13.22 25.42
N ASP A 283 21.12 12.38 25.70
CA ASP A 283 20.91 11.14 26.46
C ASP A 283 20.80 11.36 27.98
N ALA A 284 21.40 12.45 28.49
CA ALA A 284 21.38 12.80 29.90
C ALA A 284 19.97 13.23 30.39
N VAL A 285 19.11 13.72 29.50
CA VAL A 285 17.75 14.16 29.84
C VAL A 285 16.81 12.99 30.01
N TYR A 286 17.01 11.91 29.23
CA TYR A 286 16.15 10.71 29.32
C TYR A 286 16.63 9.66 30.33
N THR A 287 17.86 9.72 30.77
CA THR A 287 18.43 8.83 31.77
C THR A 287 18.41 9.37 33.21
N ARG A 288 17.90 10.60 33.45
CA ARG A 288 17.55 11.00 34.81
C ARG A 288 16.43 10.08 35.30
N ARG A 289 16.87 8.94 35.83
CA ARG A 289 16.09 8.16 36.78
C ARG A 289 15.54 9.13 37.80
N THR A 290 14.23 9.16 37.96
CA THR A 290 13.60 9.65 39.17
C THR A 290 14.41 9.03 40.30
N PRO A 291 15.04 9.78 41.22
CA PRO A 291 15.66 9.17 42.38
C PRO A 291 14.59 8.32 43.04
N LEU A 292 14.81 7.01 43.08
CA LEU A 292 14.03 6.14 43.96
C LEU A 292 14.08 6.83 45.30
N LEU A 293 12.91 7.16 45.84
CA LEU A 293 12.75 7.68 47.19
C LEU A 293 13.73 6.94 48.08
N GLU A 294 14.77 7.64 48.47
CA GLU A 294 15.72 7.20 49.48
C GLU A 294 14.90 6.83 50.69
N LYS A 295 14.92 5.56 51.05
CA LYS A 295 14.25 5.05 52.24
C LYS A 295 14.74 5.91 53.43
N PRO A 296 13.86 6.48 54.27
CA PRO A 296 14.28 7.27 55.39
C PRO A 296 15.26 6.39 56.23
N GLU A 297 16.45 6.90 56.47
CA GLU A 297 17.40 6.29 57.38
C GLU A 297 16.71 6.09 58.73
N GLU A 298 16.64 4.86 59.17
CA GLU A 298 16.19 4.45 60.50
C GLU A 298 17.15 5.08 61.53
N PRO A 299 16.67 5.87 62.49
CA PRO A 299 17.57 6.50 63.48
C PRO A 299 18.29 5.42 64.23
N ALA A 300 19.61 5.56 64.34
CA ALA A 300 20.49 4.68 65.12
C ALA A 300 20.01 4.58 66.58
N PRO A 301 20.06 3.36 67.21
CA PRO A 301 19.64 3.21 68.56
C PRO A 301 20.59 4.01 69.47
N GLU A 302 20.03 4.93 70.25
CA GLU A 302 20.73 5.65 71.28
C GLU A 302 21.39 4.64 72.26
N ALA A 303 22.71 4.70 72.35
CA ALA A 303 23.47 3.98 73.31
C ALA A 303 23.10 4.51 74.74
N GLU A 304 22.34 3.75 75.51
CA GLU A 304 22.24 3.92 76.96
C GLU A 304 23.61 3.89 77.57
N ALA A 305 24.11 5.08 77.92
CA ALA A 305 25.23 5.25 78.81
C ALA A 305 24.76 5.12 80.27
N GLY A 306 25.37 4.17 80.92
CA GLY A 306 25.05 3.69 82.24
C GLY A 306 24.92 4.66 83.40
N ARG A 307 24.14 4.20 84.30
CA ARG A 307 24.47 4.17 85.75
C ARG A 307 23.64 3.09 86.43
#